data_f44bb5a561963422380f93587c1a572f
#
_entry.id   f44bb5a561963422380f93587c1a572f
#
_cell.length_a   1.000
_cell.length_b   1.000
_cell.length_c   1.000
_cell.angle_alpha   90.00
_cell.angle_beta   90.00
_cell.angle_gamma   90.00
#
_symmetry.space_group_name_H-M   'P 1'
#
loop_
_entity.id
_entity.type
_entity.pdbx_description
1 polymer ?
#
loop_
_entity_poly.entity_id
_entity_poly.type
_entity_poly.pdbx_seq_one_letter_code
_entity_poly.pdbx_strand_id
1 'polypeptide(L)'
;FRKFVSLYCYIDRRRMCCNYIDSSVEESMLADEIKAGESSNIEFKVEVPKKSEKYIKSVVAFANTAGGKIIIGVDDKSHEIVGVDPNEVFKIIDGITNTISDMCYPQIFPNIGVDTIEGKCVIVVEIYPGANRPYYIKTLGKESGTFIRVSGTSRPADDTIIKDLDFQGTNRSFDEMVCVEQKYDAEQAEKLCAAIKKYMVDAAKTKAEKEKVRDVTVQNLINWGVIKNLEGTLVPTNAFVMLTNNPFPFVKIQCALFKGVERVVFIDKRDFEGPLYEQIEEAYKFVL
;
A
#
# COMPACT_ATOMS: atom_id res chain seq x y z
N PHE A 1 -31.61 -0.89 20.24
CA PHE A 1 -30.79 -2.00 19.70
C PHE A 1 -29.87 -1.40 18.62
N ARG A 2 -28.63 -1.02 18.97
CA ARG A 2 -27.61 -0.55 18.01
C ARG A 2 -26.80 -1.76 17.54
N LYS A 3 -26.95 -2.16 16.28
CA LYS A 3 -26.05 -3.11 15.62
C LYS A 3 -24.78 -2.35 15.21
N PHE A 4 -23.65 -2.66 15.82
CA PHE A 4 -22.35 -2.21 15.33
C PHE A 4 -21.95 -3.12 14.16
N VAL A 5 -21.93 -2.55 12.96
CA VAL A 5 -21.31 -3.16 11.78
C VAL A 5 -19.88 -2.62 11.73
N SER A 6 -18.90 -3.50 11.91
CA SER A 6 -17.49 -3.18 11.72
C SER A 6 -17.20 -3.27 10.23
N LEU A 7 -17.24 -2.13 9.54
CA LEU A 7 -16.78 -2.00 8.17
C LEU A 7 -15.30 -1.70 8.21
N TYR A 8 -14.44 -2.64 7.82
CA TYR A 8 -13.04 -2.33 7.54
C TYR A 8 -12.96 -1.62 6.19
N CYS A 9 -13.08 -0.29 6.21
CA CYS A 9 -12.66 0.56 5.11
C CYS A 9 -11.15 0.77 5.25
N TYR A 10 -10.37 0.30 4.29
CA TYR A 10 -8.97 0.68 4.15
C TYR A 10 -8.93 2.13 3.65
N ILE A 11 -8.96 3.09 4.57
CA ILE A 11 -8.78 4.51 4.25
C ILE A 11 -7.30 4.83 4.41
N ASP A 12 -6.70 5.24 3.30
CA ASP A 12 -5.37 5.82 3.19
C ASP A 12 -5.15 6.87 4.29
N ARG A 13 -4.27 6.58 5.24
CA ARG A 13 -3.88 7.50 6.31
C ARG A 13 -2.86 8.51 5.81
N ARG A 14 -3.27 9.45 4.97
CA ARG A 14 -2.58 10.74 4.84
C ARG A 14 -3.28 11.79 5.69
N ARG A 15 -3.14 11.70 6.99
CA ARG A 15 -3.30 12.85 7.89
C ARG A 15 -2.08 12.89 8.80
N MET A 16 -1.19 13.83 8.50
CA MET A 16 -0.22 14.35 9.45
C MET A 16 -1.03 14.94 10.63
N CYS A 17 -1.17 14.16 11.69
CA CYS A 17 -1.34 14.72 13.02
C CYS A 17 0.06 14.78 13.63
N CYS A 18 0.63 15.98 13.74
CA CYS A 18 1.72 16.23 14.65
C CYS A 18 1.17 16.02 16.07
N ASN A 19 1.17 14.79 16.53
CA ASN A 19 1.11 14.53 17.95
C ASN A 19 2.55 14.70 18.47
N TYR A 20 2.74 15.65 19.33
CA TYR A 20 3.91 15.77 20.18
C TYR A 20 3.88 14.55 21.11
N ILE A 21 4.54 13.46 20.70
CA ILE A 21 4.76 12.29 21.56
C ILE A 21 5.91 12.68 22.45
N ASP A 22 5.72 12.52 23.77
CA ASP A 22 6.74 12.76 24.77
C ASP A 22 7.94 11.83 24.51
N SER A 23 9.15 12.37 24.50
CA SER A 23 10.38 11.60 24.22
C SER A 23 10.55 10.37 25.12
N SER A 24 10.05 10.43 26.35
CA SER A 24 10.04 9.30 27.30
C SER A 24 9.16 8.13 26.84
N VAL A 25 8.10 8.40 26.08
CA VAL A 25 7.20 7.36 25.52
C VAL A 25 7.84 6.69 24.30
N GLU A 26 8.56 7.45 23.48
CA GLU A 26 9.28 6.90 22.32
C GLU A 26 10.44 5.99 22.77
N GLU A 27 11.21 6.41 23.78
CA GLU A 27 12.27 5.58 24.37
C GLU A 27 11.75 4.25 24.91
N SER A 28 10.59 4.27 25.59
CA SER A 28 9.98 3.04 26.12
C SER A 28 9.49 2.11 25.00
N MET A 29 8.94 2.65 23.91
CA MET A 29 8.47 1.87 22.77
C MET A 29 9.63 1.20 22.03
N LEU A 30 10.74 1.93 21.77
CA LEU A 30 11.91 1.37 21.09
C LEU A 30 12.60 0.29 21.95
N ALA A 31 12.68 0.48 23.26
CA ALA A 31 13.22 -0.53 24.17
C ALA A 31 12.38 -1.82 24.17
N ASP A 32 11.05 -1.71 24.08
CA ASP A 32 10.15 -2.85 23.97
C ASP A 32 10.27 -3.55 22.61
N GLU A 33 10.43 -2.79 21.50
CA GLU A 33 10.73 -3.34 20.17
C GLU A 33 12.04 -4.16 20.17
N ILE A 34 13.09 -3.66 20.81
CA ILE A 34 14.38 -4.36 20.92
C ILE A 34 14.24 -5.65 21.74
N LYS A 35 13.52 -5.63 22.86
CA LYS A 35 13.27 -6.82 23.68
C LYS A 35 12.46 -7.88 22.94
N ALA A 36 11.53 -7.46 22.08
CA ALA A 36 10.74 -8.38 21.24
C ALA A 36 11.57 -9.09 20.17
N GLY A 37 12.72 -8.54 19.79
CA GLY A 37 13.65 -9.12 18.83
C GLY A 37 13.43 -8.75 17.39
N GLU A 38 14.25 -9.31 16.50
CA GLU A 38 14.12 -9.11 15.05
C GLU A 38 12.77 -9.62 14.52
N SER A 39 12.22 -8.91 13.55
CA SER A 39 10.91 -9.21 12.98
C SER A 39 10.88 -8.96 11.47
N SER A 40 9.71 -9.04 10.87
CA SER A 40 9.52 -8.72 9.46
C SER A 40 9.92 -7.27 9.11
N ASN A 41 9.87 -6.36 10.09
CA ASN A 41 10.12 -4.93 9.91
C ASN A 41 11.22 -4.36 10.82
N ILE A 42 11.94 -5.20 11.56
CA ILE A 42 13.05 -4.77 12.43
C ILE A 42 14.27 -5.67 12.19
N GLU A 43 15.44 -5.06 12.08
CA GLU A 43 16.75 -5.72 11.93
C GLU A 43 17.79 -5.05 12.83
N PHE A 44 18.59 -5.85 13.56
CA PHE A 44 19.63 -5.36 14.45
C PHE A 44 21.01 -5.48 13.86
N LYS A 45 21.88 -4.54 14.21
CA LYS A 45 23.31 -4.58 13.87
C LYS A 45 24.12 -3.99 15.04
N VAL A 46 25.15 -4.68 15.44
CA VAL A 46 26.09 -4.16 16.46
C VAL A 46 26.80 -2.91 15.95
N GLU A 47 27.26 -2.95 14.69
CA GLU A 47 27.95 -1.86 14.00
C GLU A 47 27.53 -1.83 12.52
N VAL A 48 27.81 -0.73 11.83
CA VAL A 48 27.61 -0.68 10.37
C VAL A 48 28.51 -1.71 9.70
N PRO A 49 27.94 -2.69 8.97
CA PRO A 49 28.73 -3.73 8.33
C PRO A 49 29.75 -3.14 7.35
N LYS A 50 31.02 -3.57 7.43
CA LYS A 50 32.09 -3.14 6.50
C LYS A 50 31.73 -3.42 5.03
N LYS A 51 30.99 -4.50 4.76
CA LYS A 51 30.41 -4.77 3.44
C LYS A 51 29.02 -4.20 3.40
N SER A 52 28.87 -3.03 2.79
CA SER A 52 27.61 -2.28 2.71
C SER A 52 26.45 -3.09 2.12
N GLU A 53 26.73 -4.00 1.16
CA GLU A 53 25.68 -4.85 0.56
C GLU A 53 24.84 -5.62 1.60
N LYS A 54 25.41 -5.95 2.76
CA LYS A 54 24.71 -6.73 3.80
C LYS A 54 23.47 -6.01 4.32
N TYR A 55 23.59 -4.70 4.62
CA TYR A 55 22.46 -3.94 5.13
C TYR A 55 21.65 -3.27 4.01
N ILE A 56 22.28 -2.97 2.87
CA ILE A 56 21.58 -2.42 1.71
C ILE A 56 20.52 -3.37 1.16
N LYS A 57 20.73 -4.70 1.23
CA LYS A 57 19.72 -5.69 0.91
C LYS A 57 18.46 -5.51 1.76
N SER A 58 18.63 -5.23 3.05
CA SER A 58 17.51 -4.99 3.96
C SER A 58 16.84 -3.65 3.69
N VAL A 59 17.61 -2.61 3.40
CA VAL A 59 17.08 -1.29 2.98
C VAL A 59 16.19 -1.43 1.74
N VAL A 60 16.68 -2.10 0.71
CA VAL A 60 15.92 -2.36 -0.53
C VAL A 60 14.67 -3.20 -0.24
N ALA A 61 14.82 -4.26 0.57
CA ALA A 61 13.70 -5.13 0.91
C ALA A 61 12.60 -4.40 1.68
N PHE A 62 12.96 -3.52 2.61
CA PHE A 62 12.00 -2.67 3.33
C PHE A 62 11.29 -1.70 2.39
N ALA A 63 12.01 -1.02 1.50
CA ALA A 63 11.40 -0.10 0.52
C ALA A 63 10.41 -0.81 -0.42
N ASN A 64 10.68 -2.07 -0.78
CA ASN A 64 9.81 -2.87 -1.63
C ASN A 64 8.62 -3.50 -0.90
N THR A 65 8.62 -3.52 0.44
CA THR A 65 7.54 -4.15 1.23
C THR A 65 6.84 -3.14 2.13
N ALA A 66 6.64 -3.47 3.39
CA ALA A 66 5.89 -2.65 4.35
C ALA A 66 6.74 -1.56 5.04
N GLY A 67 8.01 -1.41 4.64
CA GLY A 67 8.97 -0.59 5.38
C GLY A 67 9.60 -1.35 6.55
N GLY A 68 10.45 -0.66 7.31
CA GLY A 68 11.07 -1.24 8.49
C GLY A 68 12.20 -0.38 9.04
N LYS A 69 12.81 -0.88 10.13
CA LYS A 69 13.88 -0.19 10.86
C LYS A 69 15.14 -1.07 10.91
N ILE A 70 16.30 -0.46 10.72
CA ILE A 70 17.60 -1.06 11.05
C ILE A 70 18.12 -0.33 12.28
N ILE A 71 18.33 -1.04 13.37
CA ILE A 71 18.80 -0.47 14.62
C ILE A 71 20.27 -0.85 14.79
N ILE A 72 21.13 0.16 14.85
CA ILE A 72 22.58 -0.01 14.98
C ILE A 72 22.98 0.28 16.43
N GLY A 73 23.82 -0.57 16.98
CA GLY A 73 24.20 -0.57 18.39
C GLY A 73 23.50 -1.65 19.21
N VAL A 74 22.85 -2.64 18.55
CA VAL A 74 22.18 -3.77 19.20
C VAL A 74 22.71 -5.08 18.64
N ASP A 75 22.98 -6.04 19.50
CA ASP A 75 23.41 -7.38 19.12
C ASP A 75 22.23 -8.20 18.58
N ASP A 76 22.41 -8.81 17.40
CA ASP A 76 21.36 -9.53 16.67
C ASP A 76 20.95 -10.87 17.35
N LYS A 77 21.77 -11.40 18.25
CA LYS A 77 21.50 -12.68 18.93
C LYS A 77 21.04 -12.54 20.36
N SER A 78 21.75 -11.71 21.13
CA SER A 78 21.42 -11.50 22.55
C SER A 78 20.40 -10.41 22.77
N HIS A 79 20.15 -9.56 21.77
CA HIS A 79 19.35 -8.34 21.84
C HIS A 79 19.88 -7.33 22.86
N GLU A 80 21.14 -7.50 23.27
CA GLU A 80 21.78 -6.57 24.18
C GLU A 80 22.13 -5.27 23.48
N ILE A 81 21.88 -4.16 24.16
CA ILE A 81 22.23 -2.85 23.65
C ILE A 81 23.73 -2.66 23.91
N VAL A 82 24.50 -2.68 22.83
CA VAL A 82 25.95 -2.43 22.85
C VAL A 82 26.21 -0.92 22.82
N GLY A 83 25.43 -0.21 22.01
CA GLY A 83 25.58 1.22 21.74
C GLY A 83 26.63 1.53 20.68
N VAL A 84 26.64 2.77 20.22
CA VAL A 84 27.65 3.34 19.32
C VAL A 84 28.39 4.46 20.04
N ASP A 85 29.65 4.74 19.61
CA ASP A 85 30.41 5.87 20.17
C ASP A 85 29.71 7.19 19.81
N PRO A 86 29.29 8.01 20.81
CA PRO A 86 28.62 9.27 20.55
C PRO A 86 29.42 10.25 19.67
N ASN A 87 30.74 10.15 19.68
CA ASN A 87 31.61 11.00 18.87
C ASN A 87 31.62 10.60 17.37
N GLU A 88 31.29 9.37 17.06
CA GLU A 88 31.26 8.83 15.69
C GLU A 88 29.86 8.88 15.06
N VAL A 89 28.80 9.17 15.81
CA VAL A 89 27.39 9.12 15.39
C VAL A 89 27.15 9.87 14.07
N PHE A 90 27.56 11.13 13.99
CA PHE A 90 27.33 11.94 12.77
C PHE A 90 28.05 11.35 11.56
N LYS A 91 29.27 10.87 11.73
CA LYS A 91 30.05 10.23 10.66
C LYS A 91 29.40 8.92 10.20
N ILE A 92 28.83 8.16 11.13
CA ILE A 92 28.08 6.93 10.83
C ILE A 92 26.82 7.26 10.03
N ILE A 93 26.03 8.27 10.44
CA ILE A 93 24.81 8.72 9.75
C ILE A 93 25.14 9.18 8.33
N ASP A 94 26.14 10.01 8.15
CA ASP A 94 26.58 10.48 6.83
C ASP A 94 27.03 9.31 5.95
N GLY A 95 27.77 8.36 6.51
CA GLY A 95 28.20 7.16 5.80
C GLY A 95 27.03 6.29 5.34
N ILE A 96 26.02 6.09 6.18
CA ILE A 96 24.81 5.32 5.84
C ILE A 96 24.01 6.04 4.76
N THR A 97 23.77 7.34 4.94
CA THR A 97 22.98 8.16 3.99
C THR A 97 23.61 8.14 2.60
N ASN A 98 24.92 8.39 2.52
CA ASN A 98 25.67 8.36 1.26
C ASN A 98 25.63 6.97 0.62
N THR A 99 25.85 5.92 1.41
CA THR A 99 25.83 4.54 0.89
C THR A 99 24.46 4.16 0.32
N ILE A 100 23.35 4.49 1.02
CA ILE A 100 21.99 4.24 0.53
C ILE A 100 21.75 5.01 -0.78
N SER A 101 22.11 6.29 -0.84
CA SER A 101 21.94 7.13 -2.03
C SER A 101 22.74 6.59 -3.22
N ASP A 102 23.95 6.14 -2.99
CA ASP A 102 24.85 5.67 -4.05
C ASP A 102 24.48 4.28 -4.56
N MET A 103 24.04 3.40 -3.68
CA MET A 103 23.82 1.99 -4.00
C MET A 103 22.40 1.63 -4.38
N CYS A 104 21.38 2.42 -4.02
CA CYS A 104 19.97 2.11 -4.28
C CYS A 104 19.42 2.85 -5.50
N TYR A 105 18.58 2.18 -6.28
CA TYR A 105 17.79 2.77 -7.35
C TYR A 105 16.38 2.16 -7.38
N PRO A 106 15.32 2.94 -7.56
CA PRO A 106 15.27 4.39 -7.40
C PRO A 106 15.85 4.88 -6.08
N GLN A 107 16.09 6.18 -5.93
CA GLN A 107 16.69 6.72 -4.71
C GLN A 107 15.77 6.47 -3.50
N ILE A 108 16.36 6.00 -2.39
CA ILE A 108 15.68 5.79 -1.12
C ILE A 108 16.12 6.90 -0.16
N PHE A 109 15.16 7.51 0.51
CA PHE A 109 15.40 8.56 1.53
C PHE A 109 15.08 7.96 2.90
N PRO A 110 16.11 7.52 3.67
CA PRO A 110 15.89 7.02 5.02
C PRO A 110 15.58 8.18 5.98
N ASN A 111 14.77 7.91 7.00
CA ASN A 111 14.72 8.76 8.18
C ASN A 111 15.68 8.18 9.21
N ILE A 112 16.71 8.94 9.61
CA ILE A 112 17.73 8.46 10.53
C ILE A 112 17.67 9.28 11.81
N GLY A 113 17.36 8.60 12.91
CA GLY A 113 17.30 9.14 14.25
C GLY A 113 18.40 8.56 15.14
N VAL A 114 18.63 9.22 16.27
CA VAL A 114 19.53 8.79 17.31
C VAL A 114 18.75 8.75 18.62
N ASP A 115 18.76 7.59 19.27
CA ASP A 115 18.10 7.38 20.53
C ASP A 115 19.08 6.95 21.61
N THR A 116 18.75 7.19 22.88
CA THR A 116 19.55 6.77 24.02
C THR A 116 18.73 5.79 24.86
N ILE A 117 19.15 4.53 24.90
CA ILE A 117 18.47 3.48 25.64
C ILE A 117 19.45 2.91 26.67
N GLU A 118 19.03 2.84 27.94
CA GLU A 118 19.87 2.38 29.04
C GLU A 118 21.21 3.13 29.13
N GLY A 119 21.23 4.42 28.78
CA GLY A 119 22.42 5.26 28.77
C GLY A 119 23.39 5.00 27.60
N LYS A 120 23.02 4.17 26.65
CA LYS A 120 23.79 3.88 25.43
C LYS A 120 23.13 4.46 24.20
N CYS A 121 23.94 5.02 23.32
CA CYS A 121 23.47 5.64 22.08
C CYS A 121 23.23 4.57 21.02
N VAL A 122 22.07 4.59 20.34
CA VAL A 122 21.71 3.73 19.21
C VAL A 122 21.29 4.58 18.01
N ILE A 123 21.52 4.09 16.80
CA ILE A 123 21.09 4.77 15.56
C ILE A 123 19.95 3.96 14.96
N VAL A 124 18.81 4.62 14.71
CA VAL A 124 17.63 4.05 14.08
C VAL A 124 17.53 4.53 12.64
N VAL A 125 17.68 3.62 11.70
CA VAL A 125 17.52 3.88 10.26
C VAL A 125 16.16 3.38 9.83
N GLU A 126 15.20 4.27 9.67
CA GLU A 126 13.84 3.94 9.28
C GLU A 126 13.66 4.09 7.77
N ILE A 127 13.15 3.06 7.14
CA ILE A 127 12.88 2.98 5.70
C ILE A 127 11.37 2.87 5.51
N TYR A 128 10.79 3.85 4.82
CA TYR A 128 9.37 3.82 4.49
C TYR A 128 9.10 2.99 3.22
N PRO A 129 7.89 2.44 3.08
CA PRO A 129 7.47 1.79 1.85
C PRO A 129 7.60 2.75 0.67
N GLY A 130 8.37 2.36 -0.33
CA GLY A 130 8.62 3.21 -1.49
C GLY A 130 7.46 3.23 -2.48
N ALA A 131 7.22 4.38 -3.11
CA ALA A 131 6.17 4.56 -4.11
C ALA A 131 6.61 4.14 -5.52
N ASN A 132 7.93 4.18 -5.82
CA ASN A 132 8.49 3.94 -7.15
C ASN A 132 9.13 2.55 -7.25
N ARG A 133 8.42 1.52 -6.82
CA ARG A 133 8.88 0.12 -6.88
C ARG A 133 9.08 -0.35 -8.32
N PRO A 134 10.00 -1.31 -8.56
CA PRO A 134 10.90 -1.96 -7.61
C PRO A 134 12.14 -1.11 -7.30
N TYR A 135 12.54 -1.13 -6.04
CA TYR A 135 13.84 -0.64 -5.62
C TYR A 135 14.88 -1.77 -5.71
N TYR A 136 16.10 -1.46 -6.10
CA TYR A 136 17.15 -2.47 -6.26
C TYR A 136 18.55 -1.90 -6.03
N ILE A 137 19.51 -2.78 -5.83
CA ILE A 137 20.94 -2.43 -5.72
C ILE A 137 21.46 -2.14 -7.13
N LYS A 138 21.92 -0.90 -7.38
CA LYS A 138 22.38 -0.43 -8.71
C LYS A 138 23.40 -1.35 -9.36
N THR A 139 24.41 -1.81 -8.58
CA THR A 139 25.51 -2.65 -9.09
C THR A 139 25.05 -4.04 -9.53
N LEU A 140 23.95 -4.56 -8.98
CA LEU A 140 23.41 -5.86 -9.33
C LEU A 140 22.33 -5.79 -10.42
N GLY A 141 21.83 -4.57 -10.73
CA GLY A 141 20.73 -4.39 -11.64
C GLY A 141 19.37 -4.82 -11.05
N LYS A 142 18.31 -4.57 -11.80
CA LYS A 142 16.93 -4.80 -11.34
C LYS A 142 16.64 -6.28 -11.05
N GLU A 143 17.06 -7.18 -11.94
CA GLU A 143 16.74 -8.62 -11.84
C GLU A 143 17.42 -9.29 -10.65
N SER A 144 18.70 -8.98 -10.39
CA SER A 144 19.46 -9.61 -9.30
C SER A 144 19.56 -8.76 -8.05
N GLY A 145 19.27 -7.48 -8.14
CA GLY A 145 19.39 -6.50 -7.06
C GLY A 145 18.10 -6.19 -6.33
N THR A 146 16.96 -6.71 -6.80
CA THR A 146 15.66 -6.53 -6.13
C THR A 146 15.49 -7.53 -5.00
N PHE A 147 15.22 -7.01 -3.82
CA PHE A 147 15.00 -7.82 -2.62
C PHE A 147 13.64 -7.46 -2.00
N ILE A 148 13.03 -8.46 -1.37
CA ILE A 148 11.80 -8.33 -0.57
C ILE A 148 12.01 -8.88 0.84
N ARG A 149 11.20 -8.42 1.79
CA ARG A 149 11.21 -8.91 3.16
C ARG A 149 10.22 -10.06 3.33
N VAL A 150 10.71 -11.22 3.76
CA VAL A 150 9.89 -12.40 4.03
C VAL A 150 10.21 -12.92 5.42
N SER A 151 9.26 -12.81 6.34
CA SER A 151 9.37 -13.34 7.72
C SER A 151 10.70 -13.03 8.40
N GLY A 152 11.14 -11.76 8.38
CA GLY A 152 12.37 -11.33 9.03
C GLY A 152 13.67 -11.54 8.22
N THR A 153 13.60 -12.06 6.98
CA THR A 153 14.78 -12.21 6.11
C THR A 153 14.61 -11.45 4.80
N SER A 154 15.71 -10.87 4.30
CA SER A 154 15.75 -10.24 2.97
C SER A 154 16.09 -11.30 1.92
N ARG A 155 15.17 -11.53 0.98
CA ARG A 155 15.30 -12.54 -0.09
C ARG A 155 15.28 -11.88 -1.47
N PRO A 156 16.03 -12.42 -2.45
CA PRO A 156 15.89 -11.97 -3.83
C PRO A 156 14.45 -12.15 -4.32
N ALA A 157 13.96 -11.16 -5.06
CA ALA A 157 12.67 -11.26 -5.75
C ALA A 157 12.83 -12.08 -7.03
N ASP A 158 11.87 -12.94 -7.33
CA ASP A 158 11.78 -13.61 -8.62
C ASP A 158 11.09 -12.70 -9.68
N ASP A 159 11.08 -13.15 -10.93
CA ASP A 159 10.51 -12.40 -12.06
C ASP A 159 9.03 -12.05 -11.84
N THR A 160 8.26 -12.88 -11.15
CA THR A 160 6.86 -12.65 -10.87
C THR A 160 6.69 -11.53 -9.87
N ILE A 161 7.46 -11.58 -8.79
CA ILE A 161 7.48 -10.53 -7.75
C ILE A 161 7.97 -9.20 -8.34
N ILE A 162 8.99 -9.23 -9.21
CA ILE A 162 9.49 -8.00 -9.87
C ILE A 162 8.39 -7.37 -10.73
N LYS A 163 7.63 -8.16 -11.49
CA LYS A 163 6.49 -7.67 -12.28
C LYS A 163 5.39 -7.06 -11.41
N ASP A 164 5.09 -7.68 -10.28
CA ASP A 164 4.12 -7.15 -9.32
C ASP A 164 4.60 -5.82 -8.71
N LEU A 165 5.89 -5.72 -8.36
CA LEU A 165 6.49 -4.49 -7.86
C LEU A 165 6.52 -3.38 -8.94
N ASP A 166 6.82 -3.73 -10.20
CA ASP A 166 6.72 -2.79 -11.33
C ASP A 166 5.31 -2.25 -11.45
N PHE A 167 4.32 -3.12 -11.39
CA PHE A 167 2.92 -2.71 -11.43
C PHE A 167 2.58 -1.74 -10.29
N GLN A 168 2.95 -2.07 -9.06
CA GLN A 168 2.76 -1.19 -7.90
C GLN A 168 3.47 0.15 -8.05
N GLY A 169 4.68 0.16 -8.62
CA GLY A 169 5.49 1.36 -8.81
C GLY A 169 5.02 2.29 -9.93
N THR A 170 4.15 1.82 -10.83
CA THR A 170 3.60 2.69 -11.88
C THR A 170 2.54 3.67 -11.37
N ASN A 171 2.15 3.59 -10.09
CA ASN A 171 1.02 4.32 -9.50
C ASN A 171 -0.28 4.19 -10.31
N ARG A 172 -0.39 3.14 -11.11
CA ARG A 172 -1.60 2.81 -11.87
C ARG A 172 -2.40 1.79 -11.07
N SER A 173 -3.64 2.10 -10.85
CA SER A 173 -4.57 1.14 -10.26
C SER A 173 -5.05 0.15 -11.34
N PHE A 174 -5.50 -1.04 -10.91
CA PHE A 174 -6.02 -2.07 -11.83
C PHE A 174 -7.15 -1.54 -12.71
N ASP A 175 -8.01 -0.71 -12.15
CA ASP A 175 -9.15 -0.10 -12.84
C ASP A 175 -8.74 0.86 -13.97
N GLU A 176 -7.60 1.57 -13.86
CA GLU A 176 -7.09 2.46 -14.90
C GLU A 176 -6.44 1.73 -16.09
N MET A 177 -6.16 0.45 -15.96
CA MET A 177 -5.53 -0.32 -17.05
C MET A 177 -6.51 -0.56 -18.20
N VAL A 178 -5.98 -0.56 -19.44
CA VAL A 178 -6.76 -0.97 -20.61
C VAL A 178 -7.10 -2.45 -20.49
N CYS A 179 -8.37 -2.79 -20.64
CA CYS A 179 -8.83 -4.17 -20.71
C CYS A 179 -8.59 -4.71 -22.12
N VAL A 180 -7.51 -5.48 -22.30
CA VAL A 180 -7.14 -6.03 -23.63
C VAL A 180 -8.05 -7.17 -24.07
N GLU A 181 -8.76 -7.80 -23.15
CA GLU A 181 -9.64 -8.94 -23.41
C GLU A 181 -11.03 -8.53 -23.91
N GLN A 182 -11.39 -7.26 -23.71
CA GLN A 182 -12.69 -6.73 -24.08
C GLN A 182 -12.57 -5.63 -25.14
N LYS A 183 -13.55 -5.56 -26.03
CA LYS A 183 -13.67 -4.46 -27.00
C LYS A 183 -14.57 -3.38 -26.44
N TYR A 184 -14.32 -2.15 -26.86
CA TYR A 184 -15.24 -1.05 -26.57
C TYR A 184 -16.62 -1.32 -27.19
N ASP A 185 -17.65 -1.17 -26.37
CA ASP A 185 -19.05 -1.32 -26.75
C ASP A 185 -19.79 0.00 -26.49
N ALA A 186 -20.25 0.63 -27.57
CA ALA A 186 -20.94 1.92 -27.49
C ALA A 186 -22.29 1.83 -26.77
N GLU A 187 -23.03 0.73 -26.96
CA GLU A 187 -24.32 0.52 -26.27
C GLU A 187 -24.14 0.41 -24.77
N GLN A 188 -23.13 -0.34 -24.33
CA GLN A 188 -22.80 -0.43 -22.91
C GLN A 188 -22.33 0.92 -22.33
N ALA A 189 -21.59 1.72 -23.09
CA ALA A 189 -21.17 3.04 -22.68
C ALA A 189 -22.36 4.00 -22.48
N GLU A 190 -23.34 3.97 -23.38
CA GLU A 190 -24.56 4.76 -23.26
C GLU A 190 -25.43 4.31 -22.07
N LYS A 191 -25.56 3.00 -21.85
CA LYS A 191 -26.25 2.44 -20.66
C LYS A 191 -25.59 2.88 -19.38
N LEU A 192 -24.25 2.85 -19.32
CA LEU A 192 -23.49 3.30 -18.15
C LEU A 192 -23.70 4.80 -17.91
N CYS A 193 -23.67 5.64 -18.95
CA CYS A 193 -23.94 7.07 -18.85
C CYS A 193 -25.34 7.32 -18.27
N ALA A 194 -26.36 6.61 -18.76
CA ALA A 194 -27.72 6.71 -18.26
C ALA A 194 -27.85 6.25 -16.79
N ALA A 195 -27.18 5.15 -16.41
CA ALA A 195 -27.15 4.66 -15.03
C ALA A 195 -26.52 5.69 -14.11
N ILE A 196 -25.34 6.25 -14.45
CA ILE A 196 -24.69 7.29 -13.65
C ILE A 196 -25.60 8.50 -13.46
N LYS A 197 -26.23 8.99 -14.54
CA LYS A 197 -27.16 10.12 -14.44
C LYS A 197 -28.32 9.79 -13.50
N LYS A 198 -28.90 8.60 -13.60
CA LYS A 198 -29.98 8.16 -12.70
C LYS A 198 -29.53 8.20 -11.25
N TYR A 199 -28.36 7.66 -10.91
CA TYR A 199 -27.82 7.70 -9.56
C TYR A 199 -27.60 9.13 -9.05
N MET A 200 -27.11 10.03 -9.90
CA MET A 200 -26.93 11.45 -9.53
C MET A 200 -28.28 12.12 -9.22
N VAL A 201 -29.33 11.80 -10.00
CA VAL A 201 -30.69 12.32 -9.77
C VAL A 201 -31.29 11.74 -8.48
N ASP A 202 -31.09 10.44 -8.25
CA ASP A 202 -31.62 9.77 -7.05
C ASP A 202 -30.92 10.24 -5.76
N ALA A 203 -29.63 10.55 -5.84
CA ALA A 203 -28.84 11.09 -4.75
C ALA A 203 -29.17 12.56 -4.41
N ALA A 204 -29.76 13.31 -5.35
CA ALA A 204 -30.14 14.70 -5.16
C ALA A 204 -31.33 14.82 -4.20
N LYS A 205 -31.19 15.65 -3.15
CA LYS A 205 -32.15 15.78 -2.05
C LYS A 205 -33.36 16.67 -2.39
N THR A 206 -33.14 17.65 -3.26
CA THR A 206 -34.18 18.65 -3.61
C THR A 206 -34.53 18.62 -5.09
N LYS A 207 -35.75 19.08 -5.42
CA LYS A 207 -36.19 19.17 -6.81
C LYS A 207 -35.27 20.08 -7.65
N ALA A 208 -34.78 21.18 -7.08
CA ALA A 208 -33.89 22.10 -7.74
C ALA A 208 -32.49 21.48 -8.02
N GLU A 209 -32.01 20.59 -7.15
CA GLU A 209 -30.78 19.83 -7.39
C GLU A 209 -30.97 18.82 -8.52
N LYS A 210 -32.10 18.10 -8.54
CA LYS A 210 -32.44 17.13 -9.57
C LYS A 210 -32.47 17.76 -10.97
N GLU A 211 -33.05 18.95 -11.07
CA GLU A 211 -33.15 19.70 -12.35
C GLU A 211 -31.78 20.22 -12.84
N LYS A 212 -30.78 20.35 -11.94
CA LYS A 212 -29.42 20.76 -12.30
C LYS A 212 -28.49 19.61 -12.72
N VAL A 213 -28.92 18.36 -12.55
CA VAL A 213 -28.11 17.20 -12.96
C VAL A 213 -27.98 17.19 -14.48
N ARG A 214 -26.76 17.34 -14.98
CA ARG A 214 -26.45 17.33 -16.40
C ARG A 214 -26.42 15.89 -16.95
N ASP A 215 -26.59 15.78 -18.25
CA ASP A 215 -26.36 14.51 -18.96
C ASP A 215 -24.90 14.07 -18.82
N VAL A 216 -24.72 12.79 -18.57
CA VAL A 216 -23.41 12.14 -18.62
C VAL A 216 -23.22 11.61 -20.05
N THR A 217 -22.09 11.90 -20.62
CA THR A 217 -21.75 11.53 -22.01
C THR A 217 -20.50 10.63 -22.03
N VAL A 218 -20.25 9.96 -23.15
CA VAL A 218 -19.01 9.18 -23.37
C VAL A 218 -17.77 10.05 -23.18
N GLN A 219 -17.84 11.35 -23.53
CA GLN A 219 -16.72 12.26 -23.27
C GLN A 219 -16.42 12.43 -21.78
N ASN A 220 -17.44 12.39 -20.92
CA ASN A 220 -17.20 12.38 -19.46
C ASN A 220 -16.51 11.10 -19.03
N LEU A 221 -16.89 9.93 -19.57
CA LEU A 221 -16.22 8.65 -19.27
C LEU A 221 -14.74 8.68 -19.71
N ILE A 222 -14.42 9.32 -20.83
CA ILE A 222 -13.04 9.52 -21.28
C ILE A 222 -12.30 10.45 -20.32
N ASN A 223 -12.88 11.58 -19.94
CA ASN A 223 -12.27 12.55 -19.03
C ASN A 223 -12.02 11.96 -17.63
N TRP A 224 -12.87 11.03 -17.19
CA TRP A 224 -12.72 10.32 -15.91
C TRP A 224 -11.75 9.12 -16.01
N GLY A 225 -11.23 8.81 -17.20
CA GLY A 225 -10.31 7.69 -17.39
C GLY A 225 -10.98 6.31 -17.42
N VAL A 226 -12.31 6.26 -17.43
CA VAL A 226 -13.10 5.01 -17.54
C VAL A 226 -12.97 4.40 -18.95
N ILE A 227 -12.84 5.25 -19.97
CA ILE A 227 -12.54 4.88 -21.34
C ILE A 227 -11.29 5.65 -21.78
N LYS A 228 -10.40 5.01 -22.52
CA LYS A 228 -9.22 5.68 -23.10
C LYS A 228 -9.40 5.88 -24.60
N ASN A 229 -8.89 6.99 -25.09
CA ASN A 229 -8.77 7.25 -26.53
C ASN A 229 -7.29 7.08 -26.91
N LEU A 230 -6.98 6.02 -27.62
CA LEU A 230 -5.64 5.73 -28.13
C LEU A 230 -5.64 6.00 -29.63
N GLU A 231 -5.05 7.12 -30.04
CA GLU A 231 -4.89 7.52 -31.43
C GLU A 231 -6.21 7.48 -32.25
N GLY A 232 -7.30 7.96 -31.63
CA GLY A 232 -8.63 7.98 -32.27
C GLY A 232 -9.45 6.71 -32.02
N THR A 233 -8.88 5.66 -31.45
CA THR A 233 -9.60 4.41 -31.11
C THR A 233 -10.00 4.43 -29.65
N LEU A 234 -11.28 4.25 -29.37
CA LEU A 234 -11.79 4.09 -28.02
C LEU A 234 -11.52 2.67 -27.51
N VAL A 235 -10.89 2.57 -26.34
CA VAL A 235 -10.59 1.30 -25.68
C VAL A 235 -11.13 1.31 -24.24
N PRO A 236 -11.73 0.20 -23.78
CA PRO A 236 -12.23 0.12 -22.42
C PRO A 236 -11.07 -0.02 -21.42
N THR A 237 -11.21 0.56 -20.24
CA THR A 237 -10.38 0.22 -19.10
C THR A 237 -11.04 -0.89 -18.28
N ASN A 238 -10.31 -1.47 -17.31
CA ASN A 238 -10.92 -2.42 -16.38
C ASN A 238 -12.06 -1.78 -15.57
N ALA A 239 -11.96 -0.47 -15.26
CA ALA A 239 -13.08 0.27 -14.64
C ALA A 239 -14.35 0.22 -15.49
N PHE A 240 -14.23 0.48 -16.81
CA PHE A 240 -15.39 0.39 -17.70
C PHE A 240 -16.03 -0.99 -17.67
N VAL A 241 -15.19 -2.03 -17.77
CA VAL A 241 -15.65 -3.42 -17.82
C VAL A 241 -16.28 -3.84 -16.48
N MET A 242 -15.69 -3.43 -15.34
CA MET A 242 -16.28 -3.67 -14.01
C MET A 242 -17.62 -2.96 -13.80
N LEU A 243 -17.80 -1.77 -14.40
CA LEU A 243 -19.03 -0.99 -14.29
C LEU A 243 -20.09 -1.40 -15.31
N THR A 244 -19.80 -2.25 -16.27
CA THR A 244 -20.77 -2.69 -17.31
C THR A 244 -21.17 -4.14 -17.13
N ASN A 245 -20.34 -5.09 -17.50
CA ASN A 245 -20.67 -6.52 -17.43
C ASN A 245 -19.82 -7.33 -16.45
N ASN A 246 -18.76 -6.74 -15.94
CA ASN A 246 -17.86 -7.31 -14.93
C ASN A 246 -17.57 -8.83 -15.08
N PRO A 247 -16.78 -9.23 -16.08
CA PRO A 247 -16.44 -10.64 -16.29
C PRO A 247 -15.38 -11.17 -15.32
N PHE A 248 -14.86 -10.33 -14.44
CA PHE A 248 -13.78 -10.68 -13.52
C PHE A 248 -14.33 -11.49 -12.34
N PRO A 249 -13.99 -12.79 -12.19
CA PRO A 249 -14.52 -13.64 -11.14
C PRO A 249 -14.05 -13.24 -9.73
N PHE A 250 -12.96 -12.45 -9.64
CA PHE A 250 -12.43 -11.93 -8.39
C PHE A 250 -13.02 -10.57 -7.99
N VAL A 251 -13.74 -9.90 -8.90
CA VAL A 251 -14.42 -8.62 -8.62
C VAL A 251 -15.88 -8.91 -8.27
N LYS A 252 -16.10 -9.38 -7.05
CA LYS A 252 -17.42 -9.65 -6.48
C LYS A 252 -17.48 -9.28 -5.02
N ILE A 253 -18.65 -8.87 -4.55
CA ILE A 253 -18.91 -8.60 -3.15
C ILE A 253 -19.47 -9.85 -2.50
N GLN A 254 -18.84 -10.30 -1.42
CA GLN A 254 -19.27 -11.43 -0.63
C GLN A 254 -19.72 -10.93 0.74
N CYS A 255 -20.95 -11.22 1.12
CA CYS A 255 -21.49 -10.89 2.42
C CYS A 255 -21.78 -12.16 3.20
N ALA A 256 -21.41 -12.17 4.49
CA ALA A 256 -21.71 -13.25 5.41
C ALA A 256 -22.40 -12.68 6.66
N LEU A 257 -23.49 -13.30 7.05
CA LEU A 257 -24.26 -12.97 8.25
C LEU A 257 -23.97 -13.98 9.35
N PHE A 258 -23.57 -13.49 10.50
CA PHE A 258 -23.31 -14.29 11.69
C PHE A 258 -24.23 -13.89 12.85
N LYS A 259 -24.55 -14.84 13.72
CA LYS A 259 -25.31 -14.60 14.95
C LYS A 259 -24.36 -14.08 16.04
N GLY A 260 -24.71 -12.92 16.61
CA GLY A 260 -23.97 -12.33 17.73
C GLY A 260 -22.65 -11.66 17.30
N VAL A 261 -21.86 -11.23 18.29
CA VAL A 261 -20.63 -10.46 18.11
C VAL A 261 -19.41 -11.36 17.86
N GLU A 262 -19.44 -12.57 18.40
CA GLU A 262 -18.30 -13.51 18.37
C GLU A 262 -18.14 -14.26 17.04
N ARG A 263 -19.08 -14.08 16.08
CA ARG A 263 -19.05 -14.68 14.73
C ARG A 263 -18.89 -16.22 14.71
N VAL A 264 -19.37 -16.91 15.74
CA VAL A 264 -19.26 -18.37 15.86
C VAL A 264 -20.35 -19.08 15.07
N VAL A 265 -21.55 -18.50 15.04
CA VAL A 265 -22.70 -19.13 14.36
C VAL A 265 -22.96 -18.41 13.05
N PHE A 266 -22.71 -19.12 11.96
CA PHE A 266 -23.02 -18.69 10.60
C PHE A 266 -24.51 -18.79 10.32
N ILE A 267 -25.12 -17.77 9.71
CA ILE A 267 -26.55 -17.71 9.37
C ILE A 267 -26.77 -17.77 7.87
N ASP A 268 -26.12 -16.88 7.10
CA ASP A 268 -26.33 -16.76 5.66
C ASP A 268 -25.08 -16.18 4.97
N LYS A 269 -24.90 -16.52 3.69
CA LYS A 269 -23.85 -15.98 2.82
C LYS A 269 -24.44 -15.70 1.45
N ARG A 270 -24.11 -14.52 0.89
CA ARG A 270 -24.45 -14.19 -0.49
C ARG A 270 -23.25 -13.62 -1.21
N ASP A 271 -23.09 -14.06 -2.45
CA ASP A 271 -22.14 -13.52 -3.41
C ASP A 271 -22.94 -12.68 -4.41
N PHE A 272 -22.46 -11.44 -4.65
CA PHE A 272 -23.08 -10.51 -5.59
C PHE A 272 -22.15 -10.37 -6.79
N GLU A 273 -22.69 -10.58 -8.00
CA GLU A 273 -21.99 -10.57 -9.27
C GLU A 273 -22.65 -9.57 -10.23
N GLY A 274 -22.03 -9.31 -11.38
CA GLY A 274 -22.48 -8.32 -12.36
C GLY A 274 -21.85 -6.94 -12.18
N PRO A 275 -22.41 -5.86 -12.74
CA PRO A 275 -21.86 -4.51 -12.62
C PRO A 275 -21.60 -4.10 -11.18
N LEU A 276 -20.42 -3.54 -10.91
CA LEU A 276 -19.96 -3.26 -9.55
C LEU A 276 -20.93 -2.38 -8.74
N TYR A 277 -21.56 -1.40 -9.39
CA TYR A 277 -22.53 -0.53 -8.71
C TYR A 277 -23.82 -1.29 -8.30
N GLU A 278 -24.25 -2.31 -9.05
CA GLU A 278 -25.38 -3.15 -8.70
C GLU A 278 -25.03 -4.07 -7.53
N GLN A 279 -23.80 -4.63 -7.54
CA GLN A 279 -23.31 -5.43 -6.41
C GLN A 279 -23.33 -4.64 -5.09
N ILE A 280 -22.94 -3.36 -5.13
CA ILE A 280 -22.95 -2.48 -3.94
C ILE A 280 -24.38 -2.30 -3.43
N GLU A 281 -25.35 -2.07 -4.31
CA GLU A 281 -26.76 -1.90 -3.93
C GLU A 281 -27.34 -3.18 -3.32
N GLU A 282 -27.08 -4.32 -3.95
CA GLU A 282 -27.58 -5.61 -3.46
C GLU A 282 -26.92 -6.01 -2.12
N ALA A 283 -25.61 -5.77 -1.99
CA ALA A 283 -24.93 -5.98 -0.73
C ALA A 283 -25.46 -5.07 0.38
N TYR A 284 -25.76 -3.81 0.07
CA TYR A 284 -26.35 -2.87 1.02
C TYR A 284 -27.74 -3.33 1.48
N LYS A 285 -28.60 -3.80 0.56
CA LYS A 285 -29.91 -4.37 0.90
C LYS A 285 -29.80 -5.62 1.77
N PHE A 286 -28.75 -6.43 1.58
CA PHE A 286 -28.53 -7.61 2.40
C PHE A 286 -28.12 -7.28 3.85
N VAL A 287 -27.45 -6.14 4.06
CA VAL A 287 -26.96 -5.72 5.38
C VAL A 287 -28.04 -4.97 6.19
N LEU A 288 -29.01 -4.32 5.53
CA LEU A 288 -30.13 -3.63 6.18
C LEU A 288 -31.20 -4.60 6.67
#